data_b3490f0ff844861d4c5a997e8fa67499
#
_entry.id   b3490f0ff844861d4c5a997e8fa67499
#
_cell.length_a   1.000
_cell.length_b   1.000
_cell.length_c   1.000
_cell.angle_alpha   90.00
_cell.angle_beta   90.00
_cell.angle_gamma   90.00
#
_symmetry.space_group_name_H-M   'P 1'
#
loop_
_entity.id
_entity.type
_entity.pdbx_description
1 polymer ?
#
loop_
_entity_poly.entity_id
_entity_poly.type
_entity_poly.pdbx_seq_one_letter_code
_entity_poly.pdbx_strand_id
1 'polypeptide(L)'
;ENEAFACEPFVTTKNGLGFVRNGKIKNIYALSSRKKTKDEKADRLVEYIWNNFNMLPFALRWLVKEWEEKEARELLEILVKKKVVHAYAILVEAHGKTVAQAEHTFIPTKTGVTVTTMG
;
A
#
# COMPACT_ATOMS: atom_id res chain seq x y z
N GLU A 1 10.66 -20.15 -15.25
CA GLU A 1 12.08 -19.81 -14.98
C GLU A 1 12.28 -18.30 -15.17
N ASN A 2 13.13 -17.71 -14.35
CA ASN A 2 13.50 -16.27 -14.39
C ASN A 2 12.37 -15.28 -14.11
N GLU A 3 11.23 -15.70 -13.59
CA GLU A 3 10.22 -14.80 -13.02
C GLU A 3 10.46 -14.61 -11.52
N ALA A 4 10.33 -13.37 -11.06
CA ALA A 4 10.43 -13.06 -9.64
C ALA A 4 9.05 -13.24 -8.97
N PHE A 5 9.05 -13.86 -7.79
CA PHE A 5 7.86 -14.09 -6.97
C PHE A 5 8.08 -13.51 -5.57
N ALA A 6 7.08 -12.83 -5.02
CA ALA A 6 7.02 -12.54 -3.60
C ALA A 6 6.39 -13.72 -2.85
N CYS A 7 6.99 -14.07 -1.72
CA CYS A 7 6.40 -15.01 -0.77
C CYS A 7 6.17 -14.26 0.55
N GLU A 8 4.91 -14.12 0.91
CA GLU A 8 4.46 -13.28 2.04
C GLU A 8 3.63 -14.11 3.02
N PRO A 9 4.24 -15.03 3.79
CA PRO A 9 3.52 -15.80 4.79
C PRO A 9 3.04 -14.91 5.94
N PHE A 10 1.77 -15.07 6.30
CA PHE A 10 1.16 -14.47 7.47
C PHE A 10 0.83 -15.53 8.48
N VAL A 11 1.12 -15.28 9.74
CA VAL A 11 0.78 -16.16 10.85
C VAL A 11 0.02 -15.41 11.93
N THR A 12 -0.87 -16.10 12.64
CA THR A 12 -1.59 -15.55 13.78
C THR A 12 -1.48 -16.46 14.99
N THR A 13 -1.91 -15.97 16.14
CA THR A 13 -1.92 -16.76 17.38
C THR A 13 -2.95 -17.90 17.28
N LYS A 14 -2.76 -18.95 18.11
CA LYS A 14 -3.62 -20.16 18.15
C LYS A 14 -5.13 -19.86 18.29
N ASN A 15 -5.49 -18.71 18.88
CA ASN A 15 -6.90 -18.30 19.07
C ASN A 15 -7.39 -17.36 17.97
N GLY A 16 -6.64 -17.18 16.90
CA GLY A 16 -7.06 -16.47 15.70
C GLY A 16 -7.83 -17.37 14.74
N LEU A 17 -8.62 -16.77 13.84
CA LEU A 17 -9.36 -17.50 12.81
C LEU A 17 -8.50 -17.89 11.61
N GLY A 18 -7.28 -17.33 11.49
CA GLY A 18 -6.40 -17.61 10.37
C GLY A 18 -6.79 -16.94 9.05
N PHE A 19 -7.66 -15.93 9.08
CA PHE A 19 -7.98 -15.09 7.94
C PHE A 19 -8.13 -13.62 8.35
N VAL A 20 -8.02 -12.72 7.38
CA VAL A 20 -8.07 -11.27 7.59
C VAL A 20 -9.33 -10.65 6.98
N ARG A 21 -9.72 -9.50 7.52
CA ARG A 21 -10.76 -8.62 6.99
C ARG A 21 -10.22 -7.21 6.82
N ASN A 22 -10.86 -6.43 5.97
CA ASN A 22 -10.52 -5.01 5.81
C ASN A 22 -10.80 -4.24 7.10
N GLY A 23 -9.80 -3.55 7.60
CA GLY A 23 -9.92 -2.58 8.69
C GLY A 23 -10.45 -1.23 8.19
N LYS A 24 -10.73 -0.35 9.14
CA LYS A 24 -11.26 1.00 8.84
C LYS A 24 -10.17 1.99 8.43
N ILE A 25 -8.94 1.77 8.87
CA ILE A 25 -7.81 2.69 8.63
C ILE A 25 -7.25 2.44 7.24
N LYS A 26 -6.86 3.53 6.58
CA LYS A 26 -6.19 3.54 5.28
C LYS A 26 -4.97 4.43 5.39
N ASN A 27 -3.79 3.86 5.20
CA ASN A 27 -2.52 4.56 5.29
C ASN A 27 -1.64 4.35 4.06
N ILE A 28 -2.03 3.44 3.18
CA ILE A 28 -1.35 3.15 1.91
C ILE A 28 -2.29 3.50 0.77
N TYR A 29 -1.76 4.16 -0.23
CA TYR A 29 -2.48 4.66 -1.38
C TYR A 29 -1.68 4.40 -2.65
N ALA A 30 -2.34 4.37 -3.81
CA ALA A 30 -1.69 4.33 -5.12
C ALA A 30 -2.44 5.22 -6.10
N LEU A 31 -1.73 5.91 -6.98
CA LEU A 31 -2.33 6.68 -8.06
C LEU A 31 -2.93 5.72 -9.09
N SER A 32 -4.19 5.91 -9.45
CA SER A 32 -4.90 5.13 -10.47
C SER A 32 -5.00 5.87 -11.79
N SER A 33 -4.97 7.20 -11.76
CA SER A 33 -5.01 8.05 -12.95
C SER A 33 -4.51 9.46 -12.65
N ARG A 34 -4.21 10.23 -13.70
CA ARG A 34 -3.83 11.64 -13.60
C ARG A 34 -4.97 12.59 -14.04
N LYS A 35 -6.21 12.17 -13.86
CA LYS A 35 -7.37 13.01 -14.19
C LYS A 35 -7.42 14.24 -13.27
N LYS A 36 -7.63 15.40 -13.87
CA LYS A 36 -7.87 16.64 -13.12
C LYS A 36 -9.20 16.58 -12.36
N THR A 37 -9.19 17.10 -11.16
CA THR A 37 -10.32 17.01 -10.22
C THR A 37 -11.17 18.27 -10.18
N LYS A 38 -10.73 19.39 -10.71
CA LYS A 38 -11.25 20.75 -10.58
C LYS A 38 -11.02 21.34 -9.16
N ASP A 39 -10.16 20.73 -8.37
CA ASP A 39 -9.65 21.21 -7.10
C ASP A 39 -8.15 21.39 -7.25
N GLU A 40 -7.67 22.62 -7.22
CA GLU A 40 -6.25 22.94 -7.51
C GLU A 40 -5.31 22.31 -6.50
N LYS A 41 -5.70 22.22 -5.22
CA LYS A 41 -4.86 21.59 -4.18
C LYS A 41 -4.76 20.08 -4.39
N ALA A 42 -5.90 19.43 -4.71
CA ALA A 42 -5.92 18.01 -5.03
C ALA A 42 -5.11 17.71 -6.30
N ASP A 43 -5.20 18.57 -7.32
CA ASP A 43 -4.45 18.41 -8.56
C ASP A 43 -2.92 18.60 -8.32
N ARG A 44 -2.50 19.53 -7.43
CA ARG A 44 -1.10 19.64 -6.99
C ARG A 44 -0.63 18.37 -6.30
N LEU A 45 -1.44 17.79 -5.43
CA LEU A 45 -1.11 16.53 -4.78
C LEU A 45 -0.95 15.38 -5.79
N VAL A 46 -1.80 15.30 -6.83
CA VAL A 46 -1.66 14.32 -7.91
C VAL A 46 -0.31 14.45 -8.62
N GLU A 47 0.10 15.69 -8.97
CA GLU A 47 1.40 15.92 -9.61
C GLU A 47 2.58 15.55 -8.69
N TYR A 48 2.48 15.87 -7.40
CA TYR A 48 3.50 15.46 -6.43
C TYR A 48 3.61 13.93 -6.32
N ILE A 49 2.47 13.23 -6.19
CA ILE A 49 2.43 11.76 -6.14
C ILE A 49 3.06 11.17 -7.41
N TRP A 50 2.70 11.70 -8.57
CA TRP A 50 3.24 11.24 -9.84
C TRP A 50 4.78 11.40 -9.91
N ASN A 51 5.29 12.54 -9.52
CA ASN A 51 6.73 12.85 -9.61
C ASN A 51 7.58 12.06 -8.60
N ASN A 52 7.03 11.67 -7.46
CA ASN A 52 7.77 11.00 -6.39
C ASN A 52 7.53 9.49 -6.32
N PHE A 53 6.33 9.03 -6.67
CA PHE A 53 5.92 7.63 -6.49
C PHE A 53 5.37 7.01 -7.78
N ASN A 54 5.06 7.82 -8.79
CA ASN A 54 4.42 7.38 -10.03
C ASN A 54 3.07 6.68 -9.70
N MET A 55 2.86 5.45 -10.18
CA MET A 55 1.69 4.63 -9.86
C MET A 55 1.96 3.58 -8.77
N LEU A 56 3.15 3.60 -8.18
CA LEU A 56 3.51 2.69 -7.09
C LEU A 56 2.76 3.04 -5.80
N PRO A 57 2.51 2.07 -4.92
CA PRO A 57 1.95 2.33 -3.60
C PRO A 57 2.86 3.24 -2.78
N PHE A 58 2.26 4.18 -2.05
CA PHE A 58 2.94 5.09 -1.15
C PHE A 58 2.22 5.19 0.19
N ALA A 59 2.96 5.54 1.24
CA ALA A 59 2.42 5.71 2.57
C ALA A 59 2.00 7.17 2.83
N LEU A 60 0.88 7.40 3.52
CA LEU A 60 0.45 8.73 3.95
C LEU A 60 1.58 9.52 4.65
N ARG A 61 2.35 8.86 5.52
CA ARG A 61 3.48 9.48 6.25
C ARG A 61 4.55 10.10 5.34
N TRP A 62 4.61 9.71 4.07
CA TRP A 62 5.57 10.29 3.12
C TRP A 62 5.09 11.63 2.56
N LEU A 63 3.78 11.88 2.62
CA LEU A 63 3.20 13.17 2.21
C LEU A 63 3.36 14.25 3.29
N VAL A 64 3.44 13.87 4.57
CA VAL A 64 3.52 14.83 5.70
C VAL A 64 4.84 15.60 5.77
N LYS A 65 5.74 15.36 4.84
CA LYS A 65 6.92 16.21 4.63
C LYS A 65 6.58 17.52 3.92
N GLU A 66 5.51 17.56 3.12
CA GLU A 66 5.12 18.67 2.26
C GLU A 66 3.71 19.20 2.58
N TRP A 67 2.86 18.39 3.21
CA TRP A 67 1.49 18.74 3.62
C TRP A 67 1.30 18.47 5.11
N GLU A 68 0.49 19.31 5.75
CA GLU A 68 -0.01 18.97 7.07
C GLU A 68 -0.84 17.70 7.00
N GLU A 69 -0.74 16.81 8.00
CA GLU A 69 -1.36 15.46 7.95
C GLU A 69 -2.88 15.54 7.70
N LYS A 70 -3.56 16.47 8.35
CA LYS A 70 -5.01 16.66 8.20
C LYS A 70 -5.35 17.06 6.76
N GLU A 71 -4.63 18.02 6.20
CA GLU A 71 -4.82 18.45 4.81
C GLU A 71 -4.54 17.31 3.83
N ALA A 72 -3.46 16.55 4.02
CA ALA A 72 -3.14 15.40 3.19
C ALA A 72 -4.27 14.35 3.19
N ARG A 73 -4.86 14.07 4.35
CA ARG A 73 -5.99 13.14 4.47
C ARG A 73 -7.23 13.64 3.74
N GLU A 74 -7.59 14.91 3.91
CA GLU A 74 -8.75 15.53 3.24
C GLU A 74 -8.59 15.50 1.72
N LEU A 75 -7.41 15.86 1.20
CA LEU A 75 -7.11 15.80 -0.23
C LEU A 75 -7.15 14.37 -0.78
N LEU A 76 -6.58 13.41 -0.06
CA LEU A 76 -6.64 12.00 -0.44
C LEU A 76 -8.07 11.47 -0.47
N GLU A 77 -8.94 11.88 0.47
CA GLU A 77 -10.35 11.51 0.44
C GLU A 77 -11.06 12.04 -0.82
N ILE A 78 -10.78 13.29 -1.21
CA ILE A 78 -11.28 13.87 -2.46
C ILE A 78 -10.83 13.01 -3.66
N LEU A 79 -9.53 12.68 -3.72
CA LEU A 79 -8.96 11.89 -4.81
C LEU A 79 -9.51 10.46 -4.87
N VAL A 80 -9.74 9.83 -3.72
CA VAL A 80 -10.36 8.50 -3.62
C VAL A 80 -11.81 8.55 -4.11
N LYS A 81 -12.61 9.53 -3.67
CA LYS A 81 -14.00 9.72 -4.14
C LYS A 81 -14.07 9.93 -5.66
N LYS A 82 -13.09 10.62 -6.23
CA LYS A 82 -12.97 10.85 -7.68
C LYS A 82 -12.33 9.69 -8.46
N LYS A 83 -11.94 8.61 -7.78
CA LYS A 83 -11.27 7.44 -8.36
C LYS A 83 -9.94 7.79 -9.07
N VAL A 84 -9.28 8.83 -8.61
CA VAL A 84 -7.94 9.24 -9.04
C VAL A 84 -6.87 8.50 -8.25
N VAL A 85 -7.14 8.23 -6.97
CA VAL A 85 -6.29 7.47 -6.05
C VAL A 85 -7.06 6.27 -5.52
N HIS A 86 -6.39 5.12 -5.44
CA HIS A 86 -6.85 3.94 -4.72
C HIS A 86 -6.32 3.98 -3.29
N ALA A 87 -7.15 3.60 -2.31
CA ALA A 87 -6.77 3.52 -0.91
C ALA A 87 -6.87 2.07 -0.42
N TYR A 88 -5.77 1.53 0.08
CA TYR A 88 -5.71 0.18 0.64
C TYR A 88 -6.14 0.22 2.11
N ALA A 89 -7.12 -0.60 2.47
CA ALA A 89 -7.47 -0.82 3.87
C ALA A 89 -6.36 -1.64 4.56
N ILE A 90 -6.07 -1.34 5.82
CA ILE A 90 -5.25 -2.26 6.61
C ILE A 90 -5.97 -3.61 6.74
N LEU A 91 -5.20 -4.67 6.72
CA LEU A 91 -5.73 -6.02 6.97
C LEU A 91 -5.67 -6.31 8.47
N VAL A 92 -6.79 -6.74 9.04
CA VAL A 92 -6.92 -7.09 10.46
C VAL A 92 -7.35 -8.54 10.56
N GLU A 93 -6.72 -9.30 11.43
CA GLU A 93 -7.18 -10.66 11.74
C GLU A 93 -8.64 -10.62 12.21
N ALA A 94 -9.48 -11.56 11.74
CA ALA A 94 -10.94 -11.46 11.88
C ALA A 94 -11.42 -11.37 13.34
N HIS A 95 -10.71 -12.00 14.30
CA HIS A 95 -10.94 -11.88 15.75
C HIS A 95 -10.07 -10.80 16.42
N GLY A 96 -9.34 -9.99 15.64
CA GLY A 96 -8.46 -8.93 16.17
C GLY A 96 -7.22 -9.45 16.89
N LYS A 97 -6.76 -10.66 16.57
CA LYS A 97 -5.56 -11.25 17.15
C LYS A 97 -4.31 -10.73 16.46
N THR A 98 -3.17 -10.87 17.15
CA THR A 98 -1.86 -10.48 16.62
C THR A 98 -1.55 -11.26 15.35
N VAL A 99 -1.02 -10.56 14.35
CA VAL A 99 -0.52 -11.12 13.10
C VAL A 99 0.95 -10.76 12.97
N ALA A 100 1.76 -11.72 12.52
CA ALA A 100 3.12 -11.49 12.05
C ALA A 100 3.22 -11.84 10.58
N GLN A 101 4.05 -11.13 9.85
CA GLN A 101 4.34 -11.34 8.44
C GLN A 101 5.86 -11.44 8.26
N ALA A 102 6.27 -12.31 7.33
CA ALA A 102 7.59 -12.29 6.72
C ALA A 102 7.43 -12.14 5.21
N GLU A 103 8.46 -11.66 4.53
CA GLU A 103 8.44 -11.49 3.08
C GLU A 103 9.83 -11.73 2.51
N HIS A 104 9.86 -12.49 1.42
CA HIS A 104 11.04 -12.62 0.57
C HIS A 104 10.64 -12.65 -0.90
N THR A 105 11.47 -12.04 -1.73
CA THR A 105 11.40 -12.18 -3.19
C THR A 105 12.40 -13.20 -3.66
N PHE A 106 11.97 -14.12 -4.50
CA PHE A 106 12.82 -15.18 -5.02
C PHE A 106 12.61 -15.43 -6.52
N ILE A 107 13.64 -15.97 -7.15
CA ILE A 107 13.63 -16.35 -8.57
C ILE A 107 13.93 -17.87 -8.64
N PRO A 108 12.96 -18.70 -9.08
CA PRO A 108 13.21 -20.11 -9.33
C PRO A 108 14.20 -20.31 -10.47
N THR A 109 15.15 -21.22 -10.28
CA THR A 109 16.13 -21.64 -11.28
C THR A 109 15.99 -23.14 -11.55
N LYS A 110 16.69 -23.66 -12.56
CA LYS A 110 16.69 -25.11 -12.86
C LYS A 110 17.18 -25.98 -11.71
N THR A 111 18.06 -25.46 -10.87
CA THR A 111 18.75 -26.22 -9.82
C THR A 111 18.40 -25.77 -8.41
N GLY A 112 17.46 -24.83 -8.24
CA GLY A 112 17.08 -24.31 -6.93
C GLY A 112 16.38 -22.98 -6.99
N VAL A 113 16.66 -22.10 -6.03
CA VAL A 113 16.06 -20.78 -5.91
C VAL A 113 17.10 -19.73 -5.51
N THR A 114 17.03 -18.57 -6.12
CA THR A 114 17.77 -17.37 -5.68
C THR A 114 16.84 -16.47 -4.89
N VAL A 115 17.17 -16.18 -3.64
CA VAL A 115 16.43 -15.22 -2.80
C VAL A 115 17.10 -13.85 -2.96
N THR A 116 16.39 -12.88 -3.53
CA THR A 116 16.96 -11.57 -3.90
C THR A 116 16.89 -10.55 -2.76
N THR A 117 16.14 -10.83 -1.72
CA THR A 117 15.92 -9.96 -0.54
C THR A 117 16.57 -10.50 0.74
N MET A 118 17.42 -11.53 0.65
CA MET A 118 18.31 -11.92 1.75
C MET A 118 19.55 -11.04 1.73
N GLY A 119 19.72 -10.23 2.78
CA GLY A 119 20.92 -9.47 3.05
C GLY A 119 21.94 -10.29 3.83
#